data_e3c7795c2f7d98cf767512dbe6fcafd7
#
_entry.id   e3c7795c2f7d98cf767512dbe6fcafd7
#
_cell.length_a   1.000
_cell.length_b   1.000
_cell.length_c   1.000
_cell.angle_alpha   90.00
_cell.angle_beta   90.00
_cell.angle_gamma   90.00
#
_symmetry.space_group_name_H-M   'P 1'
#
loop_
_entity.id
_entity.type
_entity.pdbx_description
1 polymer ?
#
loop_
_entity_poly.entity_id
_entity_poly.type
_entity_poly.pdbx_seq_one_letter_code
_entity_poly.pdbx_strand_id
1 'polypeptide(L)'
;IDLNISDQEPFITATKKLLGEYGCMPLMAVEKLKKKAAWQLYAGANDVEPAMATQISKYIDKYEDALKYAEEEEKEFINVEDYIPEKYIDLFRKSNDYQGITINLKVHACGNLIFDGDIRREGGLITAISKTTGKRTLCACVEGGVLDYFGYVKEDFLIVDSVSLIHKCFKAIGREVPSFEELREMIKDDKPTWDIYEKGITCCVNQCEKASTTNK
;
A
#
# COMPACT_ATOMS: atom_id res chain seq x y z
N ILE A 1 1.94 11.29 -7.18
CA ILE A 1 3.41 11.38 -7.11
C ILE A 1 3.86 10.71 -5.83
N ASP A 2 4.91 9.89 -5.90
CA ASP A 2 5.44 9.14 -4.76
C ASP A 2 6.78 9.76 -4.34
N LEU A 3 6.88 10.15 -3.08
CA LEU A 3 8.11 10.67 -2.47
C LEU A 3 8.60 9.72 -1.38
N ASN A 4 9.80 9.17 -1.57
CA ASN A 4 10.48 8.37 -0.55
C ASN A 4 11.21 9.32 0.42
N ILE A 5 10.77 9.36 1.66
CA ILE A 5 11.23 10.32 2.67
C ILE A 5 11.50 9.65 4.01
N SER A 6 12.22 10.34 4.89
CA SER A 6 12.46 9.91 6.27
C SER A 6 11.40 10.40 7.26
N ASP A 7 10.73 11.53 6.94
CA ASP A 7 9.71 12.17 7.76
C ASP A 7 8.76 12.95 6.86
N GLN A 8 7.45 12.77 7.02
CA GLN A 8 6.44 13.43 6.20
C GLN A 8 6.05 14.82 6.73
N GLU A 9 6.27 15.11 8.00
CA GLU A 9 5.78 16.32 8.66
C GLU A 9 6.33 17.63 8.04
N PRO A 10 7.61 17.73 7.65
CA PRO A 10 8.13 18.91 6.96
C PRO A 10 7.42 19.19 5.63
N PHE A 11 7.08 18.14 4.86
CA PHE A 11 6.41 18.25 3.57
C PHE A 11 4.95 18.70 3.75
N ILE A 12 4.22 18.09 4.68
CA ILE A 12 2.84 18.48 5.02
C ILE A 12 2.81 19.94 5.47
N THR A 13 3.74 20.33 6.35
CA THR A 13 3.82 21.70 6.85
C THR A 13 4.13 22.72 5.75
N ALA A 14 5.06 22.40 4.85
CA ALA A 14 5.40 23.26 3.73
C ALA A 14 4.22 23.41 2.76
N THR A 15 3.53 22.31 2.43
CA THR A 15 2.35 22.34 1.56
C THR A 15 1.20 23.15 2.17
N LYS A 16 0.96 22.99 3.46
CA LYS A 16 -0.05 23.80 4.15
C LYS A 16 0.29 25.29 4.19
N LYS A 17 1.56 25.65 4.26
CA LYS A 17 1.98 27.07 4.16
C LYS A 17 1.69 27.65 2.78
N LEU A 18 1.78 26.86 1.74
CA LEU A 18 1.53 27.30 0.37
C LEU A 18 0.05 27.34 0.02
N LEU A 19 -0.71 26.31 0.40
CA LEU A 19 -2.09 26.10 -0.05
C LEU A 19 -3.15 26.33 1.04
N GLY A 20 -2.71 26.66 2.26
CA GLY A 20 -3.59 26.82 3.41
C GLY A 20 -3.79 25.52 4.21
N GLU A 21 -4.35 25.65 5.41
CA GLU A 21 -4.50 24.53 6.38
C GLU A 21 -5.26 23.32 5.79
N TYR A 22 -6.23 23.56 4.92
CA TYR A 22 -7.06 22.52 4.32
C TYR A 22 -6.68 22.20 2.86
N GLY A 23 -5.55 22.73 2.38
CA GLY A 23 -4.99 22.43 1.08
C GLY A 23 -4.13 21.17 1.04
N CYS A 24 -3.76 20.63 2.21
CA CYS A 24 -3.05 19.35 2.34
C CYS A 24 -3.69 18.53 3.48
N MET A 25 -4.39 17.46 3.11
CA MET A 25 -5.12 16.64 4.08
C MET A 25 -4.84 15.15 3.84
N PRO A 26 -4.62 14.36 4.91
CA PRO A 26 -4.58 12.91 4.78
C PRO A 26 -5.82 12.39 4.06
N LEU A 27 -5.66 11.38 3.20
CA LEU A 27 -6.78 10.73 2.52
C LEU A 27 -7.47 9.72 3.42
N MET A 28 -8.76 9.55 3.20
CA MET A 28 -9.50 8.40 3.69
C MET A 28 -9.16 7.16 2.86
N ALA A 29 -9.07 6.01 3.50
CA ALA A 29 -8.99 4.71 2.84
C ALA A 29 -10.18 3.85 3.28
N VAL A 30 -10.91 3.32 2.32
CA VAL A 30 -12.03 2.42 2.54
C VAL A 30 -11.52 0.98 2.54
N GLU A 31 -11.73 0.27 3.64
CA GLU A 31 -11.40 -1.14 3.74
C GLU A 31 -12.64 -1.97 3.39
N LYS A 32 -12.56 -2.67 2.26
CA LYS A 32 -13.63 -3.53 1.75
C LYS A 32 -13.28 -5.00 1.94
N LEU A 33 -14.28 -5.82 2.14
CA LEU A 33 -14.10 -7.27 2.16
C LEU A 33 -13.63 -7.74 0.79
N LYS A 34 -12.44 -8.33 0.76
CA LYS A 34 -11.92 -9.07 -0.40
C LYS A 34 -12.36 -10.54 -0.30
N LYS A 35 -12.24 -11.28 -1.38
CA LYS A 35 -12.67 -12.69 -1.52
C LYS A 35 -12.27 -13.56 -0.31
N LYS A 36 -11.03 -13.55 0.08
CA LYS A 36 -10.50 -14.31 1.22
C LYS A 36 -11.13 -13.90 2.56
N ALA A 37 -11.27 -12.59 2.82
CA ALA A 37 -11.86 -12.10 4.05
C ALA A 37 -13.37 -12.38 4.11
N ALA A 38 -14.07 -12.24 2.99
CA ALA A 38 -15.49 -12.59 2.87
C ALA A 38 -15.68 -14.09 3.17
N TRP A 39 -14.86 -14.96 2.59
CA TRP A 39 -14.87 -16.38 2.89
C TRP A 39 -14.66 -16.67 4.38
N GLN A 40 -13.62 -16.12 4.99
CA GLN A 40 -13.31 -16.38 6.40
C GLN A 40 -14.45 -15.98 7.34
N LEU A 41 -15.05 -14.81 7.11
CA LEU A 41 -16.19 -14.33 7.92
C LEU A 41 -17.40 -15.21 7.72
N TYR A 42 -17.74 -15.53 6.46
CA TYR A 42 -18.91 -16.34 6.15
C TYR A 42 -18.76 -17.79 6.63
N ALA A 43 -17.59 -18.39 6.47
CA ALA A 43 -17.26 -19.72 6.96
C ALA A 43 -17.39 -19.80 8.50
N GLY A 44 -16.88 -18.79 9.22
CA GLY A 44 -17.03 -18.70 10.68
C GLY A 44 -18.49 -18.58 11.13
N ALA A 45 -19.31 -17.85 10.39
CA ALA A 45 -20.75 -17.71 10.67
C ALA A 45 -21.57 -18.96 10.34
N ASN A 46 -21.01 -19.90 9.56
CA ASN A 46 -21.65 -21.16 9.18
C ASN A 46 -20.95 -22.40 9.77
N ASP A 47 -20.28 -22.23 10.91
CA ASP A 47 -19.68 -23.32 11.69
C ASP A 47 -18.67 -24.18 10.91
N VAL A 48 -18.02 -23.62 9.91
CA VAL A 48 -16.91 -24.30 9.21
C VAL A 48 -15.72 -24.37 10.15
N GLU A 49 -15.15 -25.57 10.28
CA GLU A 49 -13.97 -25.78 11.11
C GLU A 49 -12.84 -24.77 10.77
N PRO A 50 -12.24 -24.09 11.76
CA PRO A 50 -11.23 -23.05 11.52
C PRO A 50 -10.05 -23.52 10.69
N ALA A 51 -9.61 -24.77 10.88
CA ALA A 51 -8.53 -25.37 10.10
C ALA A 51 -8.90 -25.46 8.60
N MET A 52 -10.13 -25.87 8.30
CA MET A 52 -10.64 -25.97 6.93
C MET A 52 -10.87 -24.59 6.31
N ALA A 53 -11.44 -23.64 7.06
CA ALA A 53 -11.60 -22.27 6.58
C ALA A 53 -10.25 -21.64 6.22
N THR A 54 -9.20 -21.91 7.01
CA THR A 54 -7.83 -21.47 6.74
C THR A 54 -7.23 -22.18 5.52
N GLN A 55 -7.49 -23.48 5.35
CA GLN A 55 -7.01 -24.23 4.19
C GLN A 55 -7.60 -23.69 2.89
N ILE A 56 -8.91 -23.44 2.88
CA ILE A 56 -9.59 -22.85 1.71
C ILE A 56 -9.05 -21.43 1.44
N SER A 57 -8.77 -20.64 2.47
CA SER A 57 -8.12 -19.34 2.31
C SER A 57 -6.77 -19.44 1.57
N LYS A 58 -5.98 -20.49 1.82
CA LYS A 58 -4.73 -20.75 1.08
C LYS A 58 -4.97 -21.15 -0.38
N TYR A 59 -6.08 -21.81 -0.68
CA TYR A 59 -6.45 -22.11 -2.06
C TYR A 59 -6.89 -20.85 -2.81
N ILE A 60 -7.58 -19.92 -2.13
CA ILE A 60 -7.89 -18.61 -2.68
C ILE A 60 -6.61 -17.82 -3.01
N ASP A 61 -5.61 -17.85 -2.11
CA ASP A 61 -4.30 -17.22 -2.37
C ASP A 61 -3.62 -17.85 -3.62
N LYS A 62 -3.63 -19.18 -3.76
CA LYS A 62 -3.09 -19.87 -4.94
C LYS A 62 -3.80 -19.50 -6.24
N TYR A 63 -5.11 -19.33 -6.18
CA TYR A 63 -5.89 -18.86 -7.33
C TYR A 63 -5.52 -17.42 -7.71
N GLU A 64 -5.41 -16.53 -6.73
CA GLU A 64 -4.99 -15.14 -6.96
C GLU A 64 -3.57 -15.07 -7.54
N ASP A 65 -2.66 -15.91 -7.04
CA ASP A 65 -1.30 -16.03 -7.59
C ASP A 65 -1.32 -16.59 -9.03
N ALA A 66 -2.12 -17.61 -9.30
CA ALA A 66 -2.26 -18.18 -10.65
C ALA A 66 -2.76 -17.13 -11.64
N LEU A 67 -3.80 -16.35 -11.27
CA LEU A 67 -4.30 -15.25 -12.11
C LEU A 67 -3.25 -14.16 -12.35
N LYS A 68 -2.43 -13.87 -11.37
CA LYS A 68 -1.42 -12.81 -11.46
C LYS A 68 -0.31 -13.13 -12.46
N TYR A 69 0.06 -14.41 -12.57
CA TYR A 69 1.18 -14.85 -13.40
C TYR A 69 0.75 -15.50 -14.73
N ALA A 70 -0.56 -15.68 -14.95
CA ALA A 70 -1.09 -16.21 -16.20
C ALA A 70 -1.09 -15.17 -17.32
N GLU A 71 -0.91 -15.61 -18.53
CA GLU A 71 -1.15 -14.81 -19.73
C GLU A 71 -2.65 -14.44 -19.85
N GLU A 72 -2.98 -13.34 -20.54
CA GLU A 72 -4.37 -12.86 -20.62
C GLU A 72 -5.33 -13.93 -21.18
N GLU A 73 -4.87 -14.70 -22.16
CA GLU A 73 -5.66 -15.78 -22.79
C GLU A 73 -5.89 -16.96 -21.84
N GLU A 74 -4.98 -17.21 -20.89
CA GLU A 74 -5.10 -18.30 -19.92
C GLU A 74 -6.02 -17.94 -18.74
N LYS A 75 -6.16 -16.65 -18.43
CA LYS A 75 -6.96 -16.17 -17.30
C LYS A 75 -8.43 -16.57 -17.40
N GLU A 76 -8.97 -16.70 -18.61
CA GLU A 76 -10.35 -17.10 -18.84
C GLU A 76 -10.67 -18.54 -18.36
N PHE A 77 -9.63 -19.39 -18.30
CA PHE A 77 -9.77 -20.79 -17.91
C PHE A 77 -9.47 -21.06 -16.44
N ILE A 78 -8.93 -20.08 -15.71
CA ILE A 78 -8.59 -20.24 -14.30
C ILE A 78 -9.82 -19.93 -13.44
N ASN A 79 -10.41 -20.98 -12.86
CA ASN A 79 -11.56 -20.85 -11.98
C ASN A 79 -11.18 -21.12 -10.53
N VAL A 80 -11.56 -20.22 -9.61
CA VAL A 80 -11.32 -20.38 -8.17
C VAL A 80 -11.96 -21.65 -7.62
N GLU A 81 -13.07 -22.11 -8.17
CA GLU A 81 -13.79 -23.29 -7.72
C GLU A 81 -12.99 -24.58 -7.90
N ASP A 82 -12.06 -24.62 -8.87
CA ASP A 82 -11.17 -25.76 -9.09
C ASP A 82 -10.22 -26.01 -7.91
N TYR A 83 -10.02 -24.99 -7.07
CA TYR A 83 -9.20 -25.06 -5.86
C TYR A 83 -10.00 -25.32 -4.58
N ILE A 84 -11.35 -25.26 -4.65
CA ILE A 84 -12.22 -25.40 -3.49
C ILE A 84 -12.78 -26.85 -3.43
N PRO A 85 -12.69 -27.54 -2.29
CA PRO A 85 -13.31 -28.86 -2.14
C PRO A 85 -14.83 -28.79 -2.42
N GLU A 86 -15.36 -29.74 -3.20
CA GLU A 86 -16.74 -29.76 -3.72
C GLU A 86 -17.80 -29.46 -2.65
N LYS A 87 -17.67 -30.06 -1.46
CA LYS A 87 -18.61 -29.86 -0.34
C LYS A 87 -18.70 -28.42 0.17
N TYR A 88 -17.73 -27.55 -0.16
CA TYR A 88 -17.69 -26.15 0.28
C TYR A 88 -17.99 -25.15 -0.84
N ILE A 89 -18.16 -25.61 -2.09
CA ILE A 89 -18.38 -24.72 -3.24
C ILE A 89 -19.61 -23.83 -3.05
N ASP A 90 -20.73 -24.38 -2.61
CA ASP A 90 -21.95 -23.59 -2.41
C ASP A 90 -21.80 -22.55 -1.28
N LEU A 91 -21.10 -22.91 -0.21
CA LEU A 91 -20.79 -21.98 0.86
C LEU A 91 -19.87 -20.86 0.37
N PHE A 92 -18.87 -21.25 -0.41
CA PHE A 92 -17.92 -20.31 -1.00
C PHE A 92 -18.62 -19.34 -1.97
N ARG A 93 -19.49 -19.83 -2.84
CA ARG A 93 -20.30 -19.00 -3.75
C ARG A 93 -21.10 -17.95 -2.99
N LYS A 94 -21.79 -18.36 -1.93
CA LYS A 94 -22.56 -17.44 -1.07
C LYS A 94 -21.66 -16.41 -0.37
N SER A 95 -20.43 -16.77 -0.01
CA SER A 95 -19.49 -15.82 0.59
C SER A 95 -19.09 -14.69 -0.37
N ASN A 96 -19.17 -14.93 -1.69
CA ASN A 96 -18.82 -13.92 -2.69
C ASN A 96 -19.82 -12.73 -2.69
N ASP A 97 -21.06 -12.93 -2.25
CA ASP A 97 -22.06 -11.87 -2.13
C ASP A 97 -21.65 -10.78 -1.11
N TYR A 98 -20.71 -11.11 -0.24
CA TYR A 98 -20.19 -10.19 0.78
C TYR A 98 -18.93 -9.42 0.32
N GLN A 99 -18.42 -9.72 -0.88
CA GLN A 99 -17.26 -8.96 -1.40
C GLN A 99 -17.67 -7.52 -1.69
N GLY A 100 -16.73 -6.61 -1.44
CA GLY A 100 -16.94 -5.18 -1.67
C GLY A 100 -17.66 -4.45 -0.53
N ILE A 101 -18.23 -5.16 0.44
CA ILE A 101 -18.84 -4.53 1.62
C ILE A 101 -17.77 -3.77 2.37
N THR A 102 -18.04 -2.50 2.68
CA THR A 102 -17.18 -1.66 3.50
C THR A 102 -17.24 -2.10 4.96
N ILE A 103 -16.10 -2.47 5.51
CA ILE A 103 -15.96 -2.92 6.90
C ILE A 103 -15.29 -1.90 7.81
N ASN A 104 -14.52 -0.98 7.23
CA ASN A 104 -13.82 0.01 8.01
C ASN A 104 -13.46 1.25 7.17
N LEU A 105 -13.37 2.40 7.83
CA LEU A 105 -12.79 3.64 7.32
C LEU A 105 -11.54 3.96 8.13
N LYS A 106 -10.43 4.14 7.45
CA LYS A 106 -9.13 4.42 8.09
C LYS A 106 -8.42 5.57 7.38
N VAL A 107 -7.44 6.15 8.03
CA VAL A 107 -6.54 7.11 7.39
C VAL A 107 -5.60 6.35 6.46
N HIS A 108 -5.40 6.86 5.24
CA HIS A 108 -4.38 6.34 4.32
C HIS A 108 -2.98 6.50 4.93
N ALA A 109 -2.12 5.51 4.76
CA ALA A 109 -0.83 5.45 5.47
C ALA A 109 0.14 6.58 5.07
N CYS A 110 0.12 7.00 3.80
CA CYS A 110 1.05 7.98 3.24
C CYS A 110 0.37 8.98 2.29
N GLY A 111 -0.82 8.66 1.77
CA GLY A 111 -1.52 9.47 0.79
C GLY A 111 -2.13 10.72 1.39
N ASN A 112 -1.77 11.85 0.79
CA ASN A 112 -2.35 13.15 1.11
C ASN A 112 -3.01 13.73 -0.15
N LEU A 113 -4.19 14.29 0.05
CA LEU A 113 -4.84 15.14 -0.94
C LEU A 113 -4.14 16.50 -0.97
N ILE A 114 -3.73 16.92 -2.14
CA ILE A 114 -3.21 18.27 -2.40
C ILE A 114 -4.27 19.04 -3.19
N PHE A 115 -4.71 20.16 -2.67
CA PHE A 115 -5.79 20.94 -3.24
C PHE A 115 -5.56 22.44 -3.04
N ASP A 116 -5.60 23.18 -4.15
CA ASP A 116 -5.53 24.65 -4.09
C ASP A 116 -6.91 25.22 -3.75
N GLY A 117 -7.16 25.30 -2.44
CA GLY A 117 -8.44 25.76 -1.92
C GLY A 117 -8.81 25.13 -0.57
N ASP A 118 -10.10 25.11 -0.28
CA ASP A 118 -10.64 24.58 0.96
C ASP A 118 -11.44 23.29 0.72
N ILE A 119 -10.81 22.13 0.93
CA ILE A 119 -11.42 20.83 0.69
C ILE A 119 -12.70 20.57 1.50
N ARG A 120 -12.91 21.31 2.58
CA ARG A 120 -14.15 21.21 3.36
C ARG A 120 -15.39 21.57 2.55
N ARG A 121 -15.24 22.43 1.54
CA ARG A 121 -16.33 22.89 0.67
C ARG A 121 -16.55 21.99 -0.53
N GLU A 122 -15.51 21.29 -0.97
CA GLU A 122 -15.52 20.46 -2.18
C GLU A 122 -15.82 18.98 -1.86
N GLY A 123 -14.94 18.33 -1.12
CA GLY A 123 -15.04 16.91 -0.81
C GLY A 123 -15.48 16.60 0.63
N GLY A 124 -15.42 17.60 1.50
CA GLY A 124 -15.71 17.43 2.93
C GLY A 124 -14.59 16.73 3.70
N LEU A 125 -14.76 16.69 5.02
CA LEU A 125 -13.83 16.05 5.94
C LEU A 125 -14.54 14.99 6.77
N ILE A 126 -13.80 13.95 7.13
CA ILE A 126 -14.23 12.87 8.02
C ILE A 126 -13.14 12.60 9.07
N THR A 127 -13.53 12.09 10.21
CA THR A 127 -12.59 11.60 11.22
C THR A 127 -12.45 10.08 11.09
N ALA A 128 -11.23 9.60 10.87
CA ALA A 128 -10.91 8.18 10.80
C ALA A 128 -9.78 7.82 11.79
N ILE A 129 -9.61 6.54 12.08
CA ILE A 129 -8.54 6.06 12.97
C ILE A 129 -7.26 5.84 12.16
N SER A 130 -6.18 6.51 12.56
CA SER A 130 -4.85 6.24 12.03
C SER A 130 -4.33 4.91 12.58
N LYS A 131 -3.97 3.97 11.73
CA LYS A 131 -3.34 2.71 12.16
C LYS A 131 -1.98 2.92 12.82
N THR A 132 -1.24 3.93 12.37
CA THR A 132 0.10 4.23 12.87
C THR A 132 0.07 4.79 14.30
N THR A 133 -0.86 5.69 14.58
CA THR A 133 -0.90 6.39 15.87
C THR A 133 -2.02 5.91 16.80
N GLY A 134 -2.99 5.14 16.30
CA GLY A 134 -4.21 4.75 17.02
C GLY A 134 -5.16 5.93 17.33
N LYS A 135 -4.84 7.14 16.87
CA LYS A 135 -5.61 8.35 17.16
C LYS A 135 -6.63 8.64 16.07
N ARG A 136 -7.71 9.30 16.48
CA ARG A 136 -8.64 9.92 15.54
C ARG A 136 -7.95 11.05 14.80
N THR A 137 -7.96 11.00 13.50
CA THR A 137 -7.30 11.96 12.60
C THR A 137 -8.34 12.50 11.63
N LEU A 138 -8.34 13.79 11.42
CA LEU A 138 -9.16 14.44 10.40
C LEU A 138 -8.53 14.17 9.02
N CYS A 139 -9.33 13.71 8.08
CA CYS A 139 -8.90 13.41 6.73
C CYS A 139 -9.94 13.85 5.70
N ALA A 140 -9.50 14.02 4.45
CA ALA A 140 -10.41 14.29 3.35
C ALA A 140 -11.37 13.11 3.14
N CYS A 141 -12.66 13.39 2.97
CA CYS A 141 -13.71 12.39 2.76
C CYS A 141 -13.71 11.92 1.29
N VAL A 142 -12.53 11.63 0.75
CA VAL A 142 -12.32 11.18 -0.62
C VAL A 142 -11.39 9.99 -0.60
N GLU A 143 -11.77 8.93 -1.31
CA GLU A 143 -10.93 7.73 -1.48
C GLU A 143 -9.92 7.95 -2.61
N GLY A 144 -8.69 7.42 -2.43
CA GLY A 144 -7.61 7.59 -3.40
C GLY A 144 -7.94 7.13 -4.83
N GLY A 145 -8.77 6.11 -4.98
CA GLY A 145 -9.15 5.56 -6.29
C GLY A 145 -10.09 6.44 -7.14
N VAL A 146 -10.67 7.50 -6.55
CA VAL A 146 -11.59 8.39 -7.29
C VAL A 146 -11.02 9.80 -7.50
N LEU A 147 -9.79 10.06 -7.05
CA LEU A 147 -9.20 11.40 -7.11
C LEU A 147 -9.05 11.91 -8.54
N ASP A 148 -8.59 11.05 -9.44
CA ASP A 148 -8.41 11.39 -10.86
C ASP A 148 -9.73 11.81 -11.52
N TYR A 149 -10.84 11.17 -11.14
CA TYR A 149 -12.17 11.52 -11.65
C TYR A 149 -12.57 12.95 -11.25
N PHE A 150 -12.18 13.40 -10.06
CA PHE A 150 -12.46 14.75 -9.58
C PHE A 150 -11.34 15.76 -9.92
N GLY A 151 -10.28 15.34 -10.60
CA GLY A 151 -9.14 16.19 -10.91
C GLY A 151 -8.31 16.60 -9.69
N TYR A 152 -8.36 15.82 -8.60
CA TYR A 152 -7.57 16.08 -7.40
C TYR A 152 -6.18 15.46 -7.52
N VAL A 153 -5.19 16.08 -6.89
CA VAL A 153 -3.82 15.60 -6.85
C VAL A 153 -3.60 14.78 -5.56
N LYS A 154 -2.99 13.62 -5.72
CA LYS A 154 -2.52 12.77 -4.63
C LYS A 154 -1.00 12.80 -4.55
N GLU A 155 -0.50 13.08 -3.37
CA GLU A 155 0.91 12.92 -3.01
C GLU A 155 1.06 11.80 -1.99
N ASP A 156 1.90 10.83 -2.27
CA ASP A 156 2.25 9.78 -1.32
C ASP A 156 3.58 10.11 -0.65
N PHE A 157 3.53 10.57 0.58
CA PHE A 157 4.69 10.82 1.43
C PHE A 157 5.11 9.51 2.11
N LEU A 158 5.81 8.68 1.36
CA LEU A 158 6.17 7.33 1.79
C LEU A 158 7.41 7.37 2.69
N ILE A 159 7.21 7.08 3.97
CA ILE A 159 8.32 6.93 4.91
C ILE A 159 9.02 5.60 4.61
N VAL A 160 10.31 5.69 4.26
CA VAL A 160 11.14 4.53 3.90
C VAL A 160 12.26 4.38 4.92
N ASP A 161 12.34 3.20 5.55
CA ASP A 161 13.32 2.93 6.61
C ASP A 161 14.77 3.08 6.16
N SER A 162 15.08 2.71 4.91
CA SER A 162 16.44 2.89 4.35
C SER A 162 16.82 4.37 4.25
N VAL A 163 15.89 5.25 3.85
CA VAL A 163 16.13 6.71 3.83
C VAL A 163 16.36 7.23 5.25
N SER A 164 15.54 6.79 6.20
CA SER A 164 15.69 7.14 7.62
C SER A 164 17.04 6.65 8.18
N LEU A 165 17.50 5.47 7.78
CA LEU A 165 18.78 4.92 8.19
C LEU A 165 19.94 5.74 7.65
N ILE A 166 19.91 6.13 6.36
CA ILE A 166 20.93 6.99 5.75
C ILE A 166 21.05 8.30 6.53
N HIS A 167 19.92 8.97 6.80
CA HIS A 167 19.90 10.20 7.59
C HIS A 167 20.55 10.02 8.98
N LYS A 168 20.21 8.91 9.69
CA LYS A 168 20.78 8.59 11.00
C LYS A 168 22.29 8.34 10.93
N CYS A 169 22.77 7.65 9.89
CA CYS A 169 24.19 7.38 9.70
C CYS A 169 24.99 8.68 9.48
N PHE A 170 24.56 9.56 8.58
CA PHE A 170 25.22 10.84 8.36
C PHE A 170 25.22 11.71 9.63
N LYS A 171 24.09 11.76 10.34
CA LYS A 171 24.01 12.47 11.62
C LYS A 171 24.96 11.89 12.68
N ALA A 172 25.08 10.56 12.76
CA ALA A 172 25.96 9.91 13.73
C ALA A 172 27.45 10.22 13.51
N ILE A 173 27.87 10.45 12.27
CA ILE A 173 29.26 10.85 11.92
C ILE A 173 29.43 12.36 11.86
N GLY A 174 28.43 13.14 12.28
CA GLY A 174 28.51 14.60 12.33
C GLY A 174 28.55 15.28 10.96
N ARG A 175 28.03 14.66 9.92
CA ARG A 175 27.97 15.18 8.55
C ARG A 175 26.53 15.47 8.15
N GLU A 176 26.36 16.47 7.30
CA GLU A 176 25.09 16.69 6.61
C GLU A 176 24.83 15.58 5.60
N VAL A 177 23.54 15.27 5.38
CA VAL A 177 23.14 14.31 4.34
C VAL A 177 23.41 14.96 2.98
N PRO A 178 24.18 14.34 2.09
CA PRO A 178 24.44 14.88 0.77
C PRO A 178 23.14 14.99 -0.04
N SER A 179 23.10 15.91 -1.00
CA SER A 179 22.04 15.96 -1.99
C SER A 179 21.99 14.66 -2.81
N PHE A 180 20.89 14.44 -3.51
CA PHE A 180 20.74 13.26 -4.36
C PHE A 180 21.81 13.24 -5.48
N GLU A 181 22.13 14.39 -6.04
CA GLU A 181 23.17 14.56 -7.05
C GLU A 181 24.55 14.21 -6.51
N GLU A 182 24.88 14.68 -5.31
CA GLU A 182 26.14 14.35 -4.66
C GLU A 182 26.25 12.86 -4.34
N LEU A 183 25.16 12.23 -3.85
CA LEU A 183 25.14 10.78 -3.61
C LEU A 183 25.36 9.99 -4.91
N ARG A 184 24.74 10.40 -6.03
CA ARG A 184 24.95 9.77 -7.33
C ARG A 184 26.41 9.85 -7.79
N GLU A 185 27.02 11.01 -7.66
CA GLU A 185 28.44 11.19 -8.03
C GLU A 185 29.37 10.36 -7.14
N MET A 186 29.06 10.23 -5.83
CA MET A 186 29.84 9.41 -4.90
C MET A 186 29.89 7.93 -5.28
N ILE A 187 28.80 7.38 -5.84
CA ILE A 187 28.69 5.95 -6.15
C ILE A 187 28.84 5.62 -7.64
N LYS A 188 28.96 6.62 -8.49
CA LYS A 188 28.94 6.50 -9.95
C LYS A 188 29.92 5.46 -10.48
N ASP A 189 31.15 5.48 -9.96
CA ASP A 189 32.24 4.60 -10.38
C ASP A 189 32.62 3.58 -9.28
N ASP A 190 31.77 3.43 -8.24
CA ASP A 190 31.98 2.49 -7.16
C ASP A 190 31.59 1.06 -7.57
N LYS A 191 32.54 0.38 -8.21
CA LYS A 191 32.34 -0.98 -8.69
C LYS A 191 31.81 -1.95 -7.63
N PRO A 192 32.30 -1.96 -6.36
CA PRO A 192 31.77 -2.85 -5.33
C PRO A 192 30.26 -2.66 -5.09
N THR A 193 29.76 -1.44 -5.10
CA THR A 193 28.33 -1.13 -4.96
C THR A 193 27.55 -1.67 -6.15
N TRP A 194 28.01 -1.47 -7.37
CA TRP A 194 27.33 -1.97 -8.58
C TRP A 194 27.41 -3.47 -8.74
N ASP A 195 28.49 -4.11 -8.30
CA ASP A 195 28.64 -5.57 -8.25
C ASP A 195 27.55 -6.26 -7.39
N ILE A 196 26.98 -5.57 -6.39
CA ILE A 196 25.87 -6.08 -5.57
C ILE A 196 24.65 -6.36 -6.45
N TYR A 197 24.34 -5.43 -7.35
CA TYR A 197 23.21 -5.58 -8.28
C TYR A 197 23.52 -6.60 -9.37
N GLU A 198 24.69 -6.52 -10.00
CA GLU A 198 25.14 -7.43 -11.07
C GLU A 198 25.14 -8.89 -10.61
N LYS A 199 25.54 -9.15 -9.36
CA LYS A 199 25.59 -10.50 -8.77
C LYS A 199 24.31 -10.94 -8.09
N GLY A 200 23.27 -10.10 -8.06
CA GLY A 200 22.01 -10.38 -7.38
C GLY A 200 22.12 -10.51 -5.85
N ILE A 201 23.16 -9.93 -5.24
CA ILE A 201 23.37 -9.96 -3.77
C ILE A 201 22.65 -8.76 -3.14
N THR A 202 21.36 -8.65 -3.38
CA THR A 202 20.54 -7.49 -3.01
C THR A 202 19.81 -7.64 -1.66
N CYS A 203 20.31 -8.46 -0.78
CA CYS A 203 19.83 -8.57 0.60
C CYS A 203 19.89 -7.19 1.28
N CYS A 204 18.79 -6.77 1.90
CA CYS A 204 18.62 -5.45 2.54
C CYS A 204 18.68 -4.23 1.59
N VAL A 205 18.65 -4.45 0.28
CA VAL A 205 18.46 -3.34 -0.68
C VAL A 205 16.97 -3.12 -0.90
N ASN A 206 16.47 -1.95 -0.48
CA ASN A 206 15.04 -1.63 -0.50
C ASN A 206 14.40 -1.90 -1.87
N GLN A 207 13.33 -2.70 -1.88
CA GLN A 207 12.56 -3.13 -3.06
C GLN A 207 13.32 -4.03 -4.05
N CYS A 208 14.56 -4.44 -3.74
CA CYS A 208 15.39 -5.32 -4.57
C CYS A 208 15.66 -6.69 -3.93
N GLU A 209 15.05 -7.01 -2.77
CA GLU A 209 15.32 -8.24 -2.02
C GLU A 209 14.69 -9.49 -2.64
N LYS A 210 13.68 -9.32 -3.50
CA LYS A 210 12.97 -10.46 -4.10
C LYS A 210 13.68 -10.96 -5.35
N ALA A 211 13.80 -12.28 -5.49
CA ALA A 211 14.37 -12.93 -6.67
C ALA A 211 13.74 -12.47 -8.00
N SER A 212 12.44 -12.16 -8.00
CA SER A 212 11.75 -11.62 -9.18
C SER A 212 12.24 -10.23 -9.61
N THR A 213 12.88 -9.50 -8.71
CA THR A 213 13.45 -8.17 -9.00
C THR A 213 14.93 -8.26 -9.32
N THR A 214 15.66 -9.18 -8.69
CA THR A 214 17.10 -9.40 -8.88
C THR A 214 17.45 -10.12 -10.19
N ASN A 215 16.53 -10.92 -10.71
CA ASN A 215 16.76 -11.74 -11.94
C ASN A 215 16.27 -11.04 -13.21
N LYS A 216 15.99 -9.75 -13.18
CA LYS A 216 15.67 -8.91 -14.34
C LYS A 216 16.92 -8.16 -14.80
#